data_77012339bfcdb4d75ba38898eab25a69
#
_entry.id   77012339bfcdb4d75ba38898eab25a69
#
_cell.length_a   1.000
_cell.length_b   1.000
_cell.length_c   1.000
_cell.angle_alpha   90.00
_cell.angle_beta   90.00
_cell.angle_gamma   90.00
#
_symmetry.space_group_name_H-M   'P 1'
#
loop_
_entity.id
_entity.type
_entity.pdbx_description
1 polymer ?
#
loop_
_entity_poly.entity_id
_entity_poly.type
_entity_poly.pdbx_seq_one_letter_code
_entity_poly.pdbx_strand_id
1 'polypeptide(L)'
;MLKVNVDKRILDICPQMKIGLIQADVVNGDTCDELWNELLKEADNIKNSYELLAINNRPAVAATRKVYKALGKDPGRYRVASEALCRRIIRGLGLYRLTTLIDVVNLVSIKSGYAISGLDFDKIEGDTLTLGVGEAGEVYNGIGRGALNIENMPVYRDAIGGVATPTSDEERTKFTPETTTVQININGYGPEMDMEETVNLMVDLLKRYAQATNIQTSIVSNFD
;
A
#
# COMPACT_ATOMS: atom_id res chain seq x y z
N MET A 1 18.28 -4.08 0.33
CA MET A 1 16.83 -4.15 0.64
C MET A 1 16.64 -4.27 2.14
N LEU A 2 15.67 -3.55 2.72
CA LEU A 2 15.35 -3.65 4.14
C LEU A 2 14.91 -5.06 4.52
N LYS A 3 15.26 -5.48 5.73
CA LYS A 3 14.70 -6.69 6.33
C LYS A 3 13.26 -6.39 6.75
N VAL A 4 12.35 -7.33 6.48
CA VAL A 4 10.95 -7.22 6.93
C VAL A 4 10.65 -8.37 7.88
N ASN A 5 10.27 -8.02 9.11
CA ASN A 5 9.78 -8.96 10.12
C ASN A 5 8.26 -8.84 10.24
N VAL A 6 7.60 -9.92 10.66
CA VAL A 6 6.16 -9.92 10.92
C VAL A 6 5.89 -10.45 12.32
N ASP A 7 5.13 -9.68 13.09
CA ASP A 7 4.72 -10.06 14.46
C ASP A 7 3.83 -11.31 14.42
N LYS A 8 4.04 -12.20 15.40
CA LYS A 8 3.27 -13.43 15.54
C LYS A 8 1.76 -13.20 15.57
N ARG A 9 1.29 -12.10 16.15
CA ARG A 9 -0.15 -11.74 16.18
C ARG A 9 -0.75 -11.60 14.77
N ILE A 10 0.04 -11.12 13.81
CA ILE A 10 -0.38 -11.04 12.40
C ILE A 10 -0.34 -12.42 11.76
N LEU A 11 0.74 -13.20 12.00
CA LEU A 11 0.91 -14.53 11.41
C LEU A 11 -0.13 -15.53 11.92
N ASP A 12 -0.53 -15.46 13.19
CA ASP A 12 -1.59 -16.30 13.75
C ASP A 12 -2.96 -16.07 13.04
N ILE A 13 -3.20 -14.84 12.54
CA ILE A 13 -4.41 -14.50 11.78
C ILE A 13 -4.24 -14.83 10.29
N CYS A 14 -3.03 -14.65 9.76
CA CYS A 14 -2.70 -14.76 8.34
C CYS A 14 -1.50 -15.68 8.11
N PRO A 15 -1.59 -17.00 8.37
CA PRO A 15 -0.45 -17.93 8.25
C PRO A 15 0.05 -18.06 6.81
N GLN A 16 -0.75 -17.67 5.82
CA GLN A 16 -0.39 -17.68 4.38
C GLN A 16 -0.02 -16.31 3.85
N MET A 17 0.29 -15.37 4.74
CA MET A 17 0.66 -14.01 4.35
C MET A 17 1.87 -14.02 3.42
N LYS A 18 1.83 -13.13 2.41
CA LYS A 18 2.97 -12.82 1.55
C LYS A 18 3.17 -11.32 1.49
N ILE A 19 4.42 -10.89 1.40
CA ILE A 19 4.75 -9.48 1.20
C ILE A 19 5.64 -9.38 -0.03
N GLY A 20 5.17 -8.65 -1.04
CA GLY A 20 5.99 -8.23 -2.17
C GLY A 20 6.79 -6.99 -1.77
N LEU A 21 8.10 -7.06 -1.85
CA LEU A 21 9.03 -5.98 -1.51
C LEU A 21 9.71 -5.48 -2.78
N ILE A 22 9.73 -4.16 -2.95
CA ILE A 22 10.42 -3.50 -4.06
C ILE A 22 11.21 -2.34 -3.49
N GLN A 23 12.52 -2.30 -3.78
CA GLN A 23 13.39 -1.16 -3.56
C GLN A 23 13.97 -0.74 -4.90
N ALA A 24 13.98 0.56 -5.20
CA ALA A 24 14.50 1.07 -6.46
C ALA A 24 14.93 2.53 -6.31
N ASP A 25 15.93 2.92 -7.10
CA ASP A 25 16.22 4.32 -7.34
C ASP A 25 15.24 4.85 -8.39
N VAL A 26 14.72 6.05 -8.19
CA VAL A 26 13.63 6.61 -9.00
C VAL A 26 13.81 8.11 -9.23
N VAL A 27 13.07 8.63 -10.21
CA VAL A 27 12.83 10.06 -10.39
C VAL A 27 11.35 10.32 -10.14
N ASN A 28 11.05 11.17 -9.16
CA ASN A 28 9.69 11.62 -8.89
C ASN A 28 9.44 13.02 -9.46
N GLY A 29 8.20 13.34 -9.74
CA GLY A 29 7.80 14.62 -10.29
C GLY A 29 6.32 14.62 -10.62
N ASP A 30 5.89 15.56 -11.45
CA ASP A 30 4.51 15.63 -11.90
C ASP A 30 4.16 14.40 -12.75
N THR A 31 2.97 13.87 -12.55
CA THR A 31 2.46 12.74 -13.35
C THR A 31 2.31 13.14 -14.81
N CYS A 32 2.91 12.37 -15.74
CA CYS A 32 2.73 12.58 -17.17
C CYS A 32 1.31 12.18 -17.66
N ASP A 33 0.92 12.65 -18.84
CA ASP A 33 -0.40 12.37 -19.38
C ASP A 33 -0.62 10.88 -19.69
N GLU A 34 0.42 10.16 -20.09
CA GLU A 34 0.34 8.73 -20.39
C GLU A 34 0.00 7.91 -19.14
N LEU A 35 0.68 8.15 -18.01
CA LEU A 35 0.36 7.49 -16.75
C LEU A 35 -1.04 7.88 -16.27
N TRP A 36 -1.39 9.16 -16.35
CA TRP A 36 -2.70 9.63 -15.95
C TRP A 36 -3.82 8.97 -16.78
N ASN A 37 -3.63 8.84 -18.10
CA ASN A 37 -4.59 8.18 -18.96
C ASN A 37 -4.73 6.66 -18.66
N GLU A 38 -3.64 5.97 -18.30
CA GLU A 38 -3.73 4.58 -17.82
C GLU A 38 -4.57 4.48 -16.54
N LEU A 39 -4.36 5.40 -15.61
CA LEU A 39 -5.09 5.46 -14.35
C LEU A 39 -6.58 5.75 -14.57
N LEU A 40 -6.93 6.69 -15.46
CA LEU A 40 -8.31 6.98 -15.84
C LEU A 40 -8.99 5.77 -16.52
N LYS A 41 -8.27 5.09 -17.42
CA LYS A 41 -8.77 3.87 -18.08
C LYS A 41 -9.07 2.78 -17.05
N GLU A 42 -8.20 2.58 -16.06
CA GLU A 42 -8.45 1.61 -14.98
C GLU A 42 -9.61 2.05 -14.08
N ALA A 43 -9.74 3.35 -13.82
CA ALA A 43 -10.89 3.89 -13.09
C ALA A 43 -12.21 3.60 -13.82
N ASP A 44 -12.25 3.75 -15.14
CA ASP A 44 -13.42 3.39 -15.95
C ASP A 44 -13.72 1.87 -15.91
N ASN A 45 -12.67 1.03 -15.94
CA ASN A 45 -12.81 -0.42 -15.77
C ASN A 45 -13.45 -0.76 -14.42
N ILE A 46 -12.97 -0.17 -13.33
CA ILE A 46 -13.54 -0.36 -11.98
C ILE A 46 -14.99 0.07 -11.93
N LYS A 47 -15.31 1.25 -12.49
CA LYS A 47 -16.68 1.79 -12.51
C LYS A 47 -17.66 0.90 -13.28
N ASN A 48 -17.19 0.29 -14.37
CA ASN A 48 -18.02 -0.55 -15.23
C ASN A 48 -18.12 -2.00 -14.72
N SER A 49 -17.16 -2.46 -13.91
CA SER A 49 -17.08 -3.86 -13.46
C SER A 49 -17.65 -4.09 -12.06
N TYR A 50 -17.80 -3.05 -11.24
CA TYR A 50 -18.14 -3.21 -9.83
C TYR A 50 -19.25 -2.28 -9.38
N GLU A 51 -20.20 -2.81 -8.64
CA GLU A 51 -21.09 -2.03 -7.79
C GLU A 51 -20.39 -1.60 -6.50
N LEU A 52 -20.84 -0.49 -5.89
CA LEU A 52 -20.22 0.11 -4.71
C LEU A 52 -20.04 -0.89 -3.55
N LEU A 53 -21.01 -1.78 -3.33
CA LEU A 53 -20.96 -2.77 -2.27
C LEU A 53 -20.07 -3.97 -2.61
N ALA A 54 -19.88 -4.26 -3.89
CA ALA A 54 -19.06 -5.36 -4.37
C ALA A 54 -17.55 -5.12 -4.17
N ILE A 55 -17.11 -3.88 -4.02
CA ILE A 55 -15.70 -3.55 -3.76
C ILE A 55 -15.16 -4.26 -2.52
N ASN A 56 -15.99 -4.45 -1.49
CA ASN A 56 -15.58 -5.15 -0.27
C ASN A 56 -15.26 -6.64 -0.51
N ASN A 57 -15.76 -7.20 -1.61
CA ASN A 57 -15.60 -8.62 -1.96
C ASN A 57 -14.42 -8.87 -2.89
N ARG A 58 -13.71 -7.81 -3.33
CA ARG A 58 -12.46 -8.00 -4.08
C ARG A 58 -11.47 -8.77 -3.18
N PRO A 59 -10.83 -9.84 -3.68
CA PRO A 59 -10.10 -10.78 -2.83
C PRO A 59 -9.11 -10.12 -1.86
N ALA A 60 -8.19 -9.27 -2.35
CA ALA A 60 -7.19 -8.62 -1.50
C ALA A 60 -7.82 -7.61 -0.51
N VAL A 61 -8.89 -6.90 -0.91
CA VAL A 61 -9.65 -6.02 -0.02
C VAL A 61 -10.34 -6.84 1.07
N ALA A 62 -11.01 -7.94 0.71
CA ALA A 62 -11.70 -8.81 1.65
C ALA A 62 -10.72 -9.43 2.67
N ALA A 63 -9.54 -9.88 2.22
CA ALA A 63 -8.50 -10.42 3.08
C ALA A 63 -8.03 -9.37 4.11
N THR A 64 -7.68 -8.16 3.67
CA THR A 64 -7.27 -7.08 4.59
C THR A 64 -8.38 -6.71 5.58
N ARG A 65 -9.63 -6.66 5.13
CA ARG A 65 -10.80 -6.41 6.01
C ARG A 65 -11.01 -7.52 7.04
N LYS A 66 -10.71 -8.78 6.68
CA LYS A 66 -10.75 -9.92 7.61
C LYS A 66 -9.72 -9.75 8.73
N VAL A 67 -8.51 -9.32 8.39
CA VAL A 67 -7.47 -9.03 9.39
C VAL A 67 -7.89 -7.91 10.33
N TYR A 68 -8.41 -6.80 9.79
CA TYR A 68 -8.92 -5.70 10.63
C TYR A 68 -9.95 -6.21 11.66
N LYS A 69 -10.94 -6.97 11.19
CA LYS A 69 -11.97 -7.53 12.08
C LYS A 69 -11.38 -8.47 13.14
N ALA A 70 -10.44 -9.33 12.75
CA ALA A 70 -9.80 -10.28 13.68
C ALA A 70 -8.97 -9.56 14.76
N LEU A 71 -8.40 -8.40 14.43
CA LEU A 71 -7.69 -7.53 15.38
C LEU A 71 -8.64 -6.62 16.20
N GLY A 72 -9.93 -6.60 15.88
CA GLY A 72 -10.91 -5.72 16.56
C GLY A 72 -11.05 -4.33 15.96
N LYS A 73 -10.49 -4.09 14.75
CA LYS A 73 -10.64 -2.81 14.03
C LYS A 73 -11.85 -2.83 13.11
N ASP A 74 -12.62 -1.74 13.07
CA ASP A 74 -13.75 -1.59 12.15
C ASP A 74 -13.28 -1.20 10.73
N PRO A 75 -13.34 -2.12 9.74
CA PRO A 75 -12.93 -1.83 8.36
C PRO A 75 -13.94 -0.94 7.60
N GLY A 76 -15.09 -0.65 8.15
CA GLY A 76 -16.05 0.30 7.60
C GLY A 76 -15.65 1.74 7.86
N ARG A 77 -15.11 2.00 9.05
CA ARG A 77 -14.58 3.29 9.48
C ARG A 77 -13.15 3.52 8.98
N TYR A 78 -12.29 2.50 9.11
CA TYR A 78 -10.87 2.51 8.71
C TYR A 78 -10.69 1.70 7.43
N ARG A 79 -11.05 2.28 6.27
CA ARG A 79 -10.98 1.56 5.00
C ARG A 79 -9.56 1.38 4.51
N VAL A 80 -9.31 0.24 3.89
CA VAL A 80 -8.10 0.01 3.10
C VAL A 80 -8.00 1.08 2.01
N ALA A 81 -6.81 1.61 1.74
CA ALA A 81 -6.61 2.68 0.77
C ALA A 81 -7.13 2.30 -0.63
N SER A 82 -6.83 1.09 -1.12
CA SER A 82 -7.34 0.56 -2.40
C SER A 82 -8.86 0.51 -2.46
N GLU A 83 -9.54 0.09 -1.37
CA GLU A 83 -11.00 0.14 -1.26
C GLU A 83 -11.52 1.57 -1.33
N ALA A 84 -10.88 2.49 -0.60
CA ALA A 84 -11.29 3.89 -0.56
C ALA A 84 -11.21 4.55 -1.94
N LEU A 85 -10.13 4.29 -2.70
CA LEU A 85 -9.95 4.78 -4.07
C LEU A 85 -11.03 4.20 -5.02
N CYS A 86 -11.26 2.89 -5.02
CA CYS A 86 -12.28 2.28 -5.86
C CYS A 86 -13.69 2.80 -5.54
N ARG A 87 -14.03 2.98 -4.26
CA ARG A 87 -15.33 3.54 -3.86
C ARG A 87 -15.49 5.00 -4.28
N ARG A 88 -14.39 5.77 -4.27
CA ARG A 88 -14.38 7.15 -4.76
C ARG A 88 -14.66 7.19 -6.27
N ILE A 89 -14.03 6.31 -7.05
CA ILE A 89 -14.24 6.17 -8.50
C ILE A 89 -15.71 5.86 -8.80
N ILE A 90 -16.29 4.83 -8.18
CA ILE A 90 -17.68 4.41 -8.43
C ILE A 90 -18.69 5.50 -8.08
N ARG A 91 -18.40 6.34 -7.07
CA ARG A 91 -19.22 7.49 -6.70
C ARG A 91 -19.10 8.68 -7.66
N GLY A 92 -18.28 8.59 -8.69
CA GLY A 92 -18.06 9.66 -9.65
C GLY A 92 -17.27 10.86 -9.10
N LEU A 93 -16.55 10.67 -7.97
CA LEU A 93 -15.73 11.73 -7.37
C LEU A 93 -14.35 11.87 -8.03
N GLY A 94 -14.01 10.98 -8.97
CA GLY A 94 -12.74 10.96 -9.68
C GLY A 94 -11.53 10.66 -8.76
N LEU A 95 -10.36 10.72 -9.33
CA LEU A 95 -9.09 10.63 -8.61
C LEU A 95 -8.37 11.97 -8.65
N TYR A 96 -7.42 12.18 -7.75
CA TYR A 96 -6.51 13.31 -7.81
C TYR A 96 -5.27 12.92 -8.60
N ARG A 97 -4.83 13.80 -9.51
CA ARG A 97 -3.52 13.70 -10.15
C ARG A 97 -2.51 14.33 -9.21
N LEU A 98 -1.57 13.51 -8.74
CA LEU A 98 -0.61 13.91 -7.68
C LEU A 98 0.82 13.93 -8.24
N THR A 99 1.67 13.00 -7.81
CA THR A 99 3.01 12.82 -8.34
C THR A 99 3.15 11.45 -8.96
N THR A 100 4.16 11.28 -9.82
CA THR A 100 4.40 10.03 -10.55
C THR A 100 4.40 8.81 -9.62
N LEU A 101 5.13 8.85 -8.51
CA LEU A 101 5.22 7.71 -7.60
C LEU A 101 3.88 7.39 -6.93
N ILE A 102 3.15 8.42 -6.48
CA ILE A 102 1.85 8.22 -5.84
C ILE A 102 0.84 7.65 -6.85
N ASP A 103 0.83 8.16 -8.08
CA ASP A 103 -0.12 7.73 -9.10
C ASP A 103 0.21 6.32 -9.64
N VAL A 104 1.49 5.92 -9.70
CA VAL A 104 1.90 4.53 -9.95
C VAL A 104 1.38 3.60 -8.84
N VAL A 105 1.59 3.94 -7.56
CA VAL A 105 1.08 3.15 -6.43
C VAL A 105 -0.44 3.08 -6.44
N ASN A 106 -1.13 4.19 -6.73
CA ASN A 106 -2.58 4.24 -6.85
C ASN A 106 -3.09 3.34 -7.98
N LEU A 107 -2.45 3.37 -9.16
CA LEU A 107 -2.83 2.52 -10.30
C LEU A 107 -2.73 1.03 -9.94
N VAL A 108 -1.61 0.60 -9.35
CA VAL A 108 -1.45 -0.79 -8.93
C VAL A 108 -2.46 -1.15 -7.83
N SER A 109 -2.71 -0.25 -6.86
CA SER A 109 -3.67 -0.47 -5.78
C SER A 109 -5.10 -0.66 -6.27
N ILE A 110 -5.58 0.19 -7.20
CA ILE A 110 -6.95 0.04 -7.73
C ILE A 110 -7.06 -1.18 -8.64
N LYS A 111 -6.01 -1.55 -9.35
CA LYS A 111 -5.99 -2.70 -10.26
C LYS A 111 -5.97 -4.02 -9.49
N SER A 112 -5.08 -4.16 -8.51
CA SER A 112 -4.89 -5.39 -7.74
C SER A 112 -5.84 -5.51 -6.52
N GLY A 113 -6.19 -4.40 -5.89
CA GLY A 113 -6.91 -4.36 -4.62
C GLY A 113 -6.02 -4.53 -3.39
N TYR A 114 -4.73 -4.78 -3.55
CA TYR A 114 -3.80 -4.91 -2.42
C TYR A 114 -3.70 -3.62 -1.61
N ALA A 115 -3.42 -3.78 -0.32
CA ALA A 115 -2.89 -2.71 0.52
C ALA A 115 -1.42 -2.53 0.19
N ILE A 116 -1.06 -1.41 -0.40
CA ILE A 116 0.31 -1.09 -0.81
C ILE A 116 0.76 0.14 -0.04
N SER A 117 1.92 0.05 0.60
CA SER A 117 2.61 1.20 1.16
C SER A 117 3.76 1.63 0.28
N GLY A 118 3.92 2.94 0.12
CA GLY A 118 5.00 3.55 -0.63
C GLY A 118 5.76 4.53 0.25
N LEU A 119 7.02 4.21 0.56
CA LEU A 119 7.83 4.94 1.52
C LEU A 119 9.07 5.53 0.82
N ASP A 120 9.41 6.75 1.17
CA ASP A 120 10.69 7.36 0.88
C ASP A 120 11.76 6.62 1.71
N PHE A 121 12.61 5.87 1.02
CA PHE A 121 13.58 5.00 1.66
C PHE A 121 14.56 5.77 2.56
N ASP A 122 14.95 6.97 2.14
CA ASP A 122 15.93 7.78 2.85
C ASP A 122 15.37 8.39 4.15
N LYS A 123 14.05 8.30 4.37
CA LYS A 123 13.37 8.73 5.60
C LYS A 123 13.05 7.59 6.56
N ILE A 124 13.38 6.36 6.20
CA ILE A 124 13.21 5.18 7.05
C ILE A 124 14.42 5.11 7.98
N GLU A 125 14.16 4.97 9.28
CA GLU A 125 15.24 4.86 10.28
C GLU A 125 15.52 3.39 10.61
N GLY A 126 16.81 3.03 10.51
CA GLY A 126 17.29 1.66 10.71
C GLY A 126 17.27 0.82 9.43
N ASP A 127 17.47 -0.48 9.59
CA ASP A 127 17.64 -1.46 8.50
C ASP A 127 16.49 -2.47 8.41
N THR A 128 15.50 -2.32 9.28
CA THR A 128 14.42 -3.30 9.47
C THR A 128 13.07 -2.61 9.59
N LEU A 129 12.09 -3.12 8.86
CA LEU A 129 10.67 -2.82 9.07
C LEU A 129 9.99 -3.99 9.79
N THR A 130 9.22 -3.71 10.83
CA THR A 130 8.42 -4.72 11.52
C THR A 130 6.95 -4.47 11.30
N LEU A 131 6.25 -5.41 10.64
CA LEU A 131 4.80 -5.40 10.55
C LEU A 131 4.21 -6.00 11.82
N GLY A 132 3.59 -5.16 12.63
CA GLY A 132 2.94 -5.55 13.89
C GLY A 132 1.52 -5.01 13.98
N VAL A 133 1.01 -4.94 15.21
CA VAL A 133 -0.33 -4.42 15.53
C VAL A 133 -0.18 -3.10 16.27
N GLY A 134 -0.94 -2.08 15.85
CA GLY A 134 -0.95 -0.76 16.45
C GLY A 134 -1.44 -0.82 17.90
N GLU A 135 -0.78 -0.04 18.77
CA GLU A 135 -1.07 0.00 20.20
C GLU A 135 -1.98 1.20 20.56
N ALA A 136 -2.63 1.13 21.71
CA ALA A 136 -3.48 2.22 22.20
C ALA A 136 -2.66 3.49 22.47
N GLY A 137 -3.10 4.62 21.92
CA GLY A 137 -2.43 5.91 22.10
C GLY A 137 -1.12 6.07 21.30
N GLU A 138 -0.78 5.11 20.43
CA GLU A 138 0.37 5.23 19.56
C GLU A 138 0.24 6.43 18.61
N VAL A 139 1.26 7.30 18.59
CA VAL A 139 1.25 8.51 17.76
C VAL A 139 1.47 8.14 16.30
N TYR A 140 0.58 8.60 15.44
CA TYR A 140 0.63 8.37 14.01
C TYR A 140 -0.11 9.49 13.26
N ASN A 141 0.56 10.11 12.28
CA ASN A 141 0.00 11.15 11.44
C ASN A 141 -0.20 10.62 10.02
N GLY A 142 -1.41 10.20 9.70
CA GLY A 142 -1.72 9.69 8.36
C GLY A 142 -1.70 10.79 7.30
N ILE A 143 -1.13 10.50 6.12
CA ILE A 143 -1.01 11.43 5.00
C ILE A 143 -2.39 12.02 4.66
N GLY A 144 -2.49 13.36 4.74
CA GLY A 144 -3.72 14.10 4.44
C GLY A 144 -4.88 13.84 5.42
N ARG A 145 -4.62 13.20 6.58
CA ARG A 145 -5.64 12.84 7.59
C ARG A 145 -5.35 13.45 8.96
N GLY A 146 -4.09 13.84 9.22
CA GLY A 146 -3.63 14.22 10.56
C GLY A 146 -3.57 13.02 11.51
N ALA A 147 -3.80 13.25 12.80
CA ALA A 147 -3.76 12.18 13.82
C ALA A 147 -4.72 11.03 13.49
N LEU A 148 -4.18 9.84 13.31
CA LEU A 148 -4.90 8.62 12.97
C LEU A 148 -4.77 7.62 14.12
N ASN A 149 -5.90 7.15 14.66
CA ASN A 149 -5.89 6.06 15.63
C ASN A 149 -5.57 4.74 14.92
N ILE A 150 -4.33 4.26 15.08
CA ILE A 150 -3.84 3.00 14.50
C ILE A 150 -3.97 1.79 15.45
N GLU A 151 -4.50 1.98 16.66
CA GLU A 151 -4.78 0.88 17.59
C GLU A 151 -5.52 -0.26 16.87
N ASN A 152 -5.04 -1.50 17.05
CA ASN A 152 -5.60 -2.69 16.42
C ASN A 152 -5.56 -2.69 14.88
N MET A 153 -4.65 -1.96 14.25
CA MET A 153 -4.38 -2.04 12.82
C MET A 153 -3.06 -2.74 12.55
N PRO A 154 -2.89 -3.45 11.44
CA PRO A 154 -1.56 -3.78 10.95
C PRO A 154 -0.77 -2.49 10.74
N VAL A 155 0.43 -2.41 11.27
CA VAL A 155 1.30 -1.23 11.14
C VAL A 155 2.75 -1.65 10.95
N TYR A 156 3.38 -1.09 9.92
CA TYR A 156 4.83 -1.17 9.79
C TYR A 156 5.49 -0.13 10.68
N ARG A 157 6.54 -0.55 11.36
CA ARG A 157 7.40 0.33 12.17
C ARG A 157 8.84 0.20 11.72
N ASP A 158 9.51 1.33 11.70
CA ASP A 158 10.97 1.43 11.67
C ASP A 158 11.52 1.61 13.10
N ALA A 159 12.77 2.07 13.24
CA ALA A 159 13.40 2.25 14.56
C ALA A 159 12.77 3.38 15.39
N ILE A 160 12.01 4.31 14.77
CA ILE A 160 11.38 5.45 15.46
C ILE A 160 9.92 5.15 15.81
N GLY A 161 9.15 4.55 14.89
CA GLY A 161 7.73 4.34 15.09
C GLY A 161 6.99 3.90 13.85
N GLY A 162 5.66 4.08 13.84
CA GLY A 162 4.79 3.71 12.73
C GLY A 162 5.15 4.46 11.45
N VAL A 163 5.20 3.75 10.29
CA VAL A 163 5.48 4.32 8.97
C VAL A 163 4.38 4.03 7.95
N ALA A 164 3.67 2.92 8.09
CA ALA A 164 2.61 2.56 7.14
C ALA A 164 1.52 1.70 7.77
N THR A 165 0.28 1.91 7.31
CA THR A 165 -0.88 1.06 7.59
C THR A 165 -1.65 0.80 6.30
N PRO A 166 -2.51 -0.24 6.21
CA PRO A 166 -3.35 -0.44 5.04
C PRO A 166 -4.35 0.70 4.76
N THR A 167 -4.56 1.60 5.72
CA THR A 167 -5.47 2.75 5.59
C THR A 167 -4.78 4.00 5.07
N SER A 168 -3.55 4.27 5.51
CA SER A 168 -2.75 5.45 5.14
C SER A 168 -1.32 5.28 5.64
N ASP A 169 -0.36 5.71 4.85
CA ASP A 169 1.03 5.82 5.28
C ASP A 169 1.23 7.06 6.16
N GLU A 170 2.37 7.15 6.84
CA GLU A 170 2.72 8.23 7.79
C GLU A 170 3.39 9.41 7.07
N GLU A 171 3.11 10.63 7.53
CA GLU A 171 3.61 11.86 6.94
C GLU A 171 5.15 11.93 6.87
N ARG A 172 5.87 11.37 7.84
CA ARG A 172 7.32 11.42 7.93
C ARG A 172 8.01 10.71 6.77
N THR A 173 7.48 9.55 6.36
CA THR A 173 8.09 8.68 5.34
C THR A 173 7.40 8.78 3.98
N LYS A 174 6.52 9.76 3.79
CA LYS A 174 5.80 9.95 2.53
C LYS A 174 6.72 10.30 1.36
N PHE A 175 6.31 9.95 0.17
CA PHE A 175 6.92 10.44 -1.06
C PHE A 175 6.81 11.96 -1.17
N THR A 176 7.88 12.58 -1.61
CA THR A 176 7.97 14.00 -1.96
C THR A 176 8.58 14.13 -3.36
N PRO A 177 8.53 15.31 -4.00
CA PRO A 177 9.21 15.52 -5.29
C PRO A 177 10.70 15.18 -5.25
N GLU A 178 11.33 15.27 -4.07
CA GLU A 178 12.76 15.00 -3.83
C GLU A 178 13.08 13.53 -3.58
N THR A 179 12.07 12.66 -3.48
CA THR A 179 12.28 11.21 -3.26
C THR A 179 13.07 10.60 -4.40
N THR A 180 14.22 10.02 -4.10
CA THR A 180 15.15 9.39 -5.05
C THR A 180 15.25 7.89 -4.90
N THR A 181 14.88 7.34 -3.76
CA THR A 181 14.86 5.89 -3.51
C THR A 181 13.56 5.52 -2.82
N VAL A 182 12.90 4.47 -3.32
CA VAL A 182 11.61 3.99 -2.78
C VAL A 182 11.74 2.65 -2.10
N GLN A 183 10.98 2.48 -1.02
CA GLN A 183 10.60 1.18 -0.47
C GLN A 183 9.10 0.99 -0.65
N ILE A 184 8.69 -0.05 -1.40
CA ILE A 184 7.28 -0.39 -1.63
C ILE A 184 7.00 -1.76 -1.03
N ASN A 185 5.94 -1.86 -0.23
CA ASN A 185 5.49 -3.11 0.38
C ASN A 185 4.06 -3.40 -0.11
N ILE A 186 3.88 -4.53 -0.80
CA ILE A 186 2.59 -5.04 -1.29
C ILE A 186 2.13 -6.12 -0.32
N ASN A 187 1.02 -5.91 0.38
CA ASN A 187 0.59 -6.77 1.49
C ASN A 187 -0.51 -7.73 1.06
N GLY A 188 -0.18 -9.01 0.93
CA GLY A 188 -1.10 -10.12 0.68
C GLY A 188 -1.46 -10.83 1.99
N TYR A 189 -2.61 -10.50 2.57
CA TYR A 189 -3.12 -11.09 3.81
C TYR A 189 -3.86 -12.43 3.60
N GLY A 190 -3.90 -12.95 2.39
CA GLY A 190 -4.56 -14.20 2.05
C GLY A 190 -4.02 -14.80 0.75
N PRO A 191 -4.48 -16.01 0.36
CA PRO A 191 -3.97 -16.74 -0.81
C PRO A 191 -4.53 -16.23 -2.16
N GLU A 192 -5.34 -15.19 -2.16
CA GLU A 192 -6.31 -14.92 -3.22
C GLU A 192 -5.73 -14.35 -4.51
N MET A 193 -4.43 -14.00 -4.55
CA MET A 193 -3.89 -13.27 -5.70
C MET A 193 -2.46 -13.69 -6.06
N ASP A 194 -2.13 -13.48 -7.34
CA ASP A 194 -0.78 -13.60 -7.83
C ASP A 194 0.05 -12.38 -7.40
N MET A 195 0.83 -12.55 -6.34
CA MET A 195 1.73 -11.53 -5.82
C MET A 195 2.83 -11.19 -6.83
N GLU A 196 3.32 -12.19 -7.56
CA GLU A 196 4.37 -12.02 -8.54
C GLU A 196 3.92 -11.13 -9.71
N GLU A 197 2.70 -11.34 -10.21
CA GLU A 197 2.11 -10.47 -11.25
C GLU A 197 2.02 -9.02 -10.77
N THR A 198 1.61 -8.79 -9.52
CA THR A 198 1.48 -7.44 -8.96
C THR A 198 2.85 -6.77 -8.76
N VAL A 199 3.85 -7.51 -8.28
CA VAL A 199 5.24 -7.01 -8.17
C VAL A 199 5.78 -6.64 -9.56
N ASN A 200 5.59 -7.50 -10.56
CA ASN A 200 6.03 -7.27 -11.93
C ASN A 200 5.35 -6.05 -12.55
N LEU A 201 4.04 -5.87 -12.32
CA LEU A 201 3.31 -4.68 -12.75
C LEU A 201 3.88 -3.40 -12.12
N MET A 202 4.14 -3.42 -10.82
CA MET A 202 4.73 -2.27 -10.12
C MET A 202 6.10 -1.92 -10.70
N VAL A 203 6.95 -2.92 -10.90
CA VAL A 203 8.29 -2.73 -11.50
C VAL A 203 8.21 -2.16 -12.91
N ASP A 204 7.29 -2.66 -13.75
CA ASP A 204 7.08 -2.15 -15.11
C ASP A 204 6.70 -0.66 -15.10
N LEU A 205 5.72 -0.30 -14.28
CA LEU A 205 5.25 1.08 -14.16
C LEU A 205 6.34 2.01 -13.61
N LEU A 206 7.12 1.57 -12.62
CA LEU A 206 8.24 2.35 -12.10
C LEU A 206 9.32 2.58 -13.17
N LYS A 207 9.64 1.56 -13.98
CA LYS A 207 10.58 1.72 -15.11
C LYS A 207 10.07 2.70 -16.15
N ARG A 208 8.80 2.59 -16.52
CA ARG A 208 8.19 3.39 -17.58
C ARG A 208 8.01 4.85 -17.20
N TYR A 209 7.63 5.11 -15.96
CA TYR A 209 7.19 6.45 -15.54
C TYR A 209 8.10 7.14 -14.52
N ALA A 210 8.81 6.39 -13.70
CA ALA A 210 9.71 6.93 -12.68
C ALA A 210 11.20 6.63 -12.97
N GLN A 211 11.55 6.22 -14.18
CA GLN A 211 12.94 5.96 -14.61
C GLN A 211 13.69 5.01 -13.66
N ALA A 212 13.00 4.02 -13.10
CA ALA A 212 13.52 3.19 -12.04
C ALA A 212 14.76 2.39 -12.45
N THR A 213 15.79 2.46 -11.63
CA THR A 213 17.06 1.74 -11.74
C THR A 213 17.41 1.02 -10.43
N ASN A 214 18.45 0.20 -10.42
CA ASN A 214 18.93 -0.55 -9.24
C ASN A 214 17.79 -1.31 -8.51
N ILE A 215 16.84 -1.84 -9.30
CA ILE A 215 15.62 -2.45 -8.78
C ILE A 215 15.96 -3.77 -8.10
N GLN A 216 15.54 -3.90 -6.84
CA GLN A 216 15.57 -5.12 -6.07
C GLN A 216 14.15 -5.53 -5.71
N THR A 217 13.81 -6.80 -5.92
CA THR A 217 12.49 -7.36 -5.58
C THR A 217 12.62 -8.64 -4.76
N SER A 218 11.68 -8.87 -3.88
CA SER A 218 11.55 -10.11 -3.12
C SER A 218 10.09 -10.38 -2.80
N ILE A 219 9.71 -11.64 -2.73
CA ILE A 219 8.43 -12.07 -2.16
C ILE A 219 8.73 -12.90 -0.93
N VAL A 220 8.38 -12.36 0.23
CA VAL A 220 8.60 -13.01 1.53
C VAL A 220 7.31 -13.69 1.96
N SER A 221 7.39 -14.98 2.31
CA SER A 221 6.25 -15.78 2.76
C SER A 221 6.56 -16.63 4.00
N ASN A 222 7.84 -16.76 4.35
CA ASN A 222 8.30 -17.46 5.54
C ASN A 222 8.88 -16.38 6.47
N PHE A 223 8.18 -16.12 7.56
CA PHE A 223 8.57 -15.17 8.58
C PHE A 223 8.93 -15.97 9.83
N ASP A 224 10.24 -16.20 10.04
CA ASP A 224 10.79 -16.84 11.24
C ASP A 224 10.93 -15.83 12.39
#